data_697fc63f4c092c816e252aef3b7c23fe
#
_entry.id   697fc63f4c092c816e252aef3b7c23fe
#
_cell.length_a   1.000
_cell.length_b   1.000
_cell.length_c   1.000
_cell.angle_alpha   90.00
_cell.angle_beta   90.00
_cell.angle_gamma   90.00
#
_symmetry.space_group_name_H-M   'P 1'
#
loop_
_entity.id
_entity.type
_entity.pdbx_description
1 polymer ?
#
loop_
_entity_poly.entity_id
_entity_poly.type
_entity_poly.pdbx_seq_one_letter_code
_entity_poly.pdbx_strand_id
1 'polypeptide(L)'
;MKNAFINVSANEKNPNWNNIISRQTPLYSRNNDIRSEFERDYTRIIHSNAYRRLKNKTQVFYSPQNDHICTRIEHVNHVESVSYTIANYLGLNIELTKAIAVAHDLGHSPFGHSGEKILNKISMRDLNTSFWHEKNGLYFVDNTELLEDTEGYKQNLDLTYAVRDGIIAHCGEIDEISLRPRNDYIDLAEYKYPNQYAPYTWEGCVVKISDKISYIGRDIEDAVTLGILDEHLDELYKLLGHTNGTINNTVIINNLIYDLCQNSSPEKGLCFSDEALGIMNKIKEFDYKYIYLSDILKPSEEYFSIVINRIYDTLKNAYADMNTLSNLSKLSRFYPNLIKGFTDWFNNFSNIGNRENLKNKILFDLTNPTDYYFAIILYIAGMTDKFAIDTYSEIIGF
;
A
#
# COMPACT_ATOMS: atom_id res chain seq x y z
N MET A 1 -25.64 -14.22 -6.92
CA MET A 1 -25.95 -14.76 -8.27
C MET A 1 -24.70 -14.65 -9.13
N LYS A 2 -24.28 -15.72 -9.79
CA LYS A 2 -23.08 -15.69 -10.65
C LYS A 2 -23.27 -14.65 -11.78
N ASN A 3 -22.21 -13.88 -12.07
CA ASN A 3 -22.19 -12.82 -13.09
C ASN A 3 -23.20 -11.65 -12.86
N ALA A 4 -23.63 -11.40 -11.63
CA ALA A 4 -24.60 -10.35 -11.34
C ALA A 4 -24.13 -8.93 -11.73
N PHE A 5 -22.81 -8.67 -11.75
CA PHE A 5 -22.21 -7.37 -12.02
C PHE A 5 -21.68 -7.19 -13.46
N ILE A 6 -21.92 -8.14 -14.37
CA ILE A 6 -21.34 -8.13 -15.72
C ILE A 6 -21.68 -6.85 -16.51
N ASN A 7 -22.87 -6.27 -16.30
CA ASN A 7 -23.33 -5.07 -17.01
C ASN A 7 -22.77 -3.76 -16.44
N VAL A 8 -22.18 -3.78 -15.24
CA VAL A 8 -21.60 -2.62 -14.57
C VAL A 8 -20.08 -2.74 -14.41
N SER A 9 -19.52 -3.82 -14.90
CA SER A 9 -18.07 -4.08 -14.90
C SER A 9 -17.30 -3.04 -15.71
N ALA A 10 -16.04 -2.81 -15.37
CA ALA A 10 -15.11 -1.94 -16.09
C ALA A 10 -14.71 -2.57 -17.44
N ASN A 11 -15.50 -2.34 -18.47
CA ASN A 11 -15.26 -2.79 -19.83
C ASN A 11 -15.71 -1.74 -20.86
N GLU A 12 -15.43 -1.95 -22.14
CA GLU A 12 -15.71 -0.99 -23.22
C GLU A 12 -17.20 -0.58 -23.36
N LYS A 13 -18.13 -1.37 -22.81
CA LYS A 13 -19.56 -1.05 -22.79
C LYS A 13 -19.96 -0.19 -21.61
N ASN A 14 -19.08 -0.01 -20.63
CA ASN A 14 -19.32 0.83 -19.47
C ASN A 14 -19.36 2.30 -19.92
N PRO A 15 -20.40 3.08 -19.59
CA PRO A 15 -20.49 4.50 -19.98
C PRO A 15 -19.32 5.34 -19.48
N ASN A 16 -18.65 4.94 -18.42
CA ASN A 16 -17.50 5.63 -17.84
C ASN A 16 -16.14 5.12 -18.38
N TRP A 17 -16.14 4.26 -19.41
CA TRP A 17 -14.92 3.59 -19.89
C TRP A 17 -13.76 4.55 -20.17
N ASN A 18 -14.01 5.66 -20.85
CA ASN A 18 -12.97 6.64 -21.17
C ASN A 18 -12.32 7.24 -19.92
N ASN A 19 -13.08 7.46 -18.85
CA ASN A 19 -12.55 7.93 -17.57
C ASN A 19 -11.77 6.82 -16.87
N ILE A 20 -12.30 5.60 -16.87
CA ILE A 20 -11.70 4.43 -16.24
C ILE A 20 -10.28 4.18 -16.75
N ILE A 21 -10.06 4.23 -18.07
CA ILE A 21 -8.77 3.98 -18.72
C ILE A 21 -7.90 5.23 -18.88
N SER A 22 -8.40 6.41 -18.52
CA SER A 22 -7.63 7.66 -18.66
C SER A 22 -6.30 7.61 -17.90
N ARG A 23 -5.27 8.25 -18.45
CA ARG A 23 -3.92 8.34 -17.87
C ARG A 23 -3.50 9.79 -17.77
N GLN A 24 -2.61 10.11 -16.83
CA GLN A 24 -2.06 11.48 -16.71
C GLN A 24 -1.20 11.86 -17.92
N THR A 25 -0.39 10.94 -18.39
CA THR A 25 0.39 11.04 -19.61
C THR A 25 0.16 9.79 -20.48
N PRO A 26 0.12 9.93 -21.81
CA PRO A 26 0.00 8.78 -22.68
C PRO A 26 1.19 7.82 -22.51
N LEU A 27 0.90 6.54 -22.39
CA LEU A 27 1.95 5.53 -22.46
C LEU A 27 2.51 5.45 -23.89
N TYR A 28 3.81 5.11 -23.98
CA TYR A 28 4.38 4.72 -25.26
C TYR A 28 3.61 3.54 -25.86
N SER A 29 3.37 3.60 -27.17
CA SER A 29 2.75 2.51 -27.91
C SER A 29 3.81 1.48 -28.31
N ARG A 30 3.44 0.19 -28.27
CA ARG A 30 4.19 -0.89 -28.89
C ARG A 30 3.39 -1.42 -30.06
N ASN A 31 4.03 -1.59 -31.20
CA ASN A 31 3.40 -2.29 -32.34
C ASN A 31 3.07 -3.72 -31.89
N ASN A 32 1.83 -4.15 -32.11
CA ASN A 32 1.33 -5.48 -31.77
C ASN A 32 1.29 -5.78 -30.24
N ASP A 33 1.05 -4.80 -29.39
CA ASP A 33 0.76 -5.08 -27.97
C ASP A 33 -0.60 -5.76 -27.86
N ILE A 34 -0.60 -7.00 -27.35
CA ILE A 34 -1.81 -7.82 -27.20
C ILE A 34 -2.47 -7.65 -25.83
N ARG A 35 -1.84 -6.88 -24.93
CA ARG A 35 -2.31 -6.67 -23.58
C ARG A 35 -3.37 -5.59 -23.55
N SER A 36 -4.37 -5.78 -22.67
CA SER A 36 -5.31 -4.73 -22.30
C SER A 36 -4.63 -3.59 -21.55
N GLU A 37 -5.35 -2.47 -21.34
CA GLU A 37 -4.85 -1.34 -20.54
C GLU A 37 -4.51 -1.77 -19.11
N PHE A 38 -5.32 -2.66 -18.51
CA PHE A 38 -5.11 -3.13 -17.14
C PHE A 38 -4.02 -4.19 -17.01
N GLU A 39 -3.84 -5.07 -18.00
CA GLU A 39 -2.69 -5.98 -18.05
C GLU A 39 -1.36 -5.22 -18.21
N ARG A 40 -1.38 -4.11 -18.96
CA ARG A 40 -0.23 -3.21 -19.02
C ARG A 40 0.07 -2.61 -17.66
N ASP A 41 -0.94 -2.14 -16.94
CA ASP A 41 -0.79 -1.59 -15.60
C ASP A 41 -0.28 -2.65 -14.62
N TYR A 42 -0.88 -3.83 -14.59
CA TYR A 42 -0.43 -4.96 -13.78
C TYR A 42 1.06 -5.25 -13.99
N THR A 43 1.46 -5.38 -15.26
CA THR A 43 2.86 -5.66 -15.62
C THR A 43 3.80 -4.54 -15.13
N ARG A 44 3.41 -3.28 -15.30
CA ARG A 44 4.21 -2.12 -14.84
C ARG A 44 4.37 -2.10 -13.33
N ILE A 45 3.29 -2.42 -12.59
CA ILE A 45 3.31 -2.48 -11.13
C ILE A 45 4.28 -3.55 -10.62
N ILE A 46 4.17 -4.79 -11.09
CA ILE A 46 5.03 -5.89 -10.61
C ILE A 46 6.51 -5.72 -10.98
N HIS A 47 6.81 -4.90 -12.00
CA HIS A 47 8.17 -4.54 -12.36
C HIS A 47 8.72 -3.33 -11.61
N SER A 48 7.87 -2.57 -10.89
CA SER A 48 8.28 -1.40 -10.10
C SER A 48 9.15 -1.80 -8.91
N ASN A 49 9.98 -0.87 -8.46
CA ASN A 49 10.76 -1.09 -7.24
C ASN A 49 9.88 -1.08 -5.99
N ALA A 50 8.79 -0.30 -5.97
CA ALA A 50 7.84 -0.30 -4.87
C ALA A 50 7.28 -1.70 -4.62
N TYR A 51 6.83 -2.41 -5.66
CA TYR A 51 6.34 -3.78 -5.54
C TYR A 51 7.44 -4.75 -5.04
N ARG A 52 8.66 -4.65 -5.61
CA ARG A 52 9.77 -5.51 -5.19
C ARG A 52 10.17 -5.33 -3.73
N ARG A 53 9.99 -4.11 -3.17
CA ARG A 53 10.29 -3.81 -1.76
C ARG A 53 9.31 -4.44 -0.79
N LEU A 54 8.07 -4.77 -1.20
CA LEU A 54 7.05 -5.37 -0.33
C LEU A 54 7.51 -6.70 0.31
N LYS A 55 8.35 -7.47 -0.37
CA LYS A 55 8.89 -8.74 0.17
C LYS A 55 9.72 -8.58 1.45
N ASN A 56 10.25 -7.39 1.72
CA ASN A 56 11.07 -7.08 2.89
C ASN A 56 10.44 -5.94 3.72
N LYS A 57 9.11 -5.84 3.70
CA LYS A 57 8.33 -4.98 4.58
C LYS A 57 7.42 -5.83 5.45
N THR A 58 7.37 -5.51 6.72
CA THR A 58 6.48 -6.12 7.70
C THR A 58 5.01 -5.87 7.35
N GLN A 59 4.15 -6.88 7.53
CA GLN A 59 2.70 -6.69 7.49
C GLN A 59 2.22 -6.09 8.82
N VAL A 60 2.30 -6.85 9.90
CA VAL A 60 1.94 -6.42 11.27
C VAL A 60 3.10 -6.64 12.22
N PHE A 61 3.67 -7.82 12.24
CA PHE A 61 4.69 -8.22 13.20
C PHE A 61 6.09 -8.19 12.58
N TYR A 62 6.97 -7.37 13.15
CA TYR A 62 8.37 -7.38 12.76
C TYR A 62 9.08 -8.60 13.37
N SER A 63 9.28 -9.63 12.57
CA SER A 63 9.94 -10.87 12.98
C SER A 63 10.91 -11.37 11.89
N PRO A 64 12.06 -10.69 11.69
CA PRO A 64 12.96 -10.94 10.55
C PRO A 64 13.67 -12.30 10.59
N GLN A 65 13.57 -13.05 11.68
CA GLN A 65 14.16 -14.39 11.84
C GLN A 65 13.15 -15.53 11.76
N ASN A 66 11.86 -15.21 11.48
CA ASN A 66 10.81 -16.21 11.35
C ASN A 66 10.18 -16.10 9.96
N ASP A 67 10.59 -17.01 9.07
CA ASP A 67 10.13 -17.05 7.68
C ASP A 67 8.64 -17.44 7.53
N HIS A 68 7.96 -17.77 8.63
CA HIS A 68 6.54 -18.14 8.62
C HIS A 68 5.61 -16.96 8.95
N ILE A 69 6.16 -15.81 9.34
CA ILE A 69 5.38 -14.59 9.59
C ILE A 69 5.18 -13.82 8.30
N CYS A 70 3.94 -13.40 8.06
CA CYS A 70 3.50 -12.79 6.83
C CYS A 70 4.27 -11.49 6.52
N THR A 71 4.86 -11.44 5.34
CA THR A 71 5.39 -10.21 4.75
C THR A 71 4.33 -9.50 3.93
N ARG A 72 4.55 -8.22 3.64
CA ARG A 72 3.58 -7.43 2.88
C ARG A 72 3.31 -7.95 1.48
N ILE A 73 4.29 -8.56 0.83
CA ILE A 73 4.07 -9.16 -0.49
C ILE A 73 3.17 -10.40 -0.43
N GLU A 74 3.22 -11.17 0.65
CA GLU A 74 2.34 -12.33 0.84
C GLU A 74 0.91 -11.89 1.10
N HIS A 75 0.72 -10.82 1.91
CA HIS A 75 -0.58 -10.18 2.07
C HIS A 75 -1.16 -9.70 0.73
N VAL A 76 -0.38 -8.95 -0.06
CA VAL A 76 -0.80 -8.46 -1.38
C VAL A 76 -1.20 -9.59 -2.32
N ASN A 77 -0.45 -10.68 -2.35
CA ASN A 77 -0.80 -11.87 -3.15
C ASN A 77 -2.08 -12.54 -2.64
N HIS A 78 -2.31 -12.54 -1.33
CA HIS A 78 -3.53 -13.06 -0.74
C HIS A 78 -4.74 -12.20 -1.11
N VAL A 79 -4.62 -10.87 -1.00
CA VAL A 79 -5.66 -9.93 -1.47
C VAL A 79 -5.94 -10.10 -2.96
N GLU A 80 -4.92 -10.30 -3.80
CA GLU A 80 -5.11 -10.60 -5.23
C GLU A 80 -5.94 -11.88 -5.42
N SER A 81 -5.64 -12.96 -4.70
CA SER A 81 -6.36 -14.24 -4.80
C SER A 81 -7.82 -14.13 -4.36
N VAL A 82 -8.08 -13.45 -3.23
CA VAL A 82 -9.44 -13.21 -2.73
C VAL A 82 -10.22 -12.34 -3.70
N SER A 83 -9.64 -11.22 -4.14
CA SER A 83 -10.26 -10.29 -5.09
C SER A 83 -10.57 -10.96 -6.43
N TYR A 84 -9.64 -11.77 -6.94
CA TYR A 84 -9.86 -12.57 -8.15
C TYR A 84 -11.08 -13.48 -8.01
N THR A 85 -11.19 -14.19 -6.89
CA THR A 85 -12.28 -15.15 -6.66
C THR A 85 -13.64 -14.44 -6.65
N ILE A 86 -13.73 -13.31 -5.95
CA ILE A 86 -14.96 -12.50 -5.86
C ILE A 86 -15.30 -11.89 -7.22
N ALA A 87 -14.35 -11.23 -7.89
CA ALA A 87 -14.56 -10.59 -9.19
C ALA A 87 -14.98 -11.59 -10.26
N ASN A 88 -14.34 -12.78 -10.32
CA ASN A 88 -14.68 -13.83 -11.25
C ASN A 88 -16.09 -14.38 -11.03
N TYR A 89 -16.52 -14.55 -9.77
CA TYR A 89 -17.87 -15.00 -9.46
C TYR A 89 -18.92 -13.95 -9.82
N LEU A 90 -18.65 -12.68 -9.53
CA LEU A 90 -19.57 -11.57 -9.76
C LEU A 90 -19.63 -11.12 -11.24
N GLY A 91 -18.66 -11.50 -12.08
CA GLY A 91 -18.57 -11.11 -13.49
C GLY A 91 -17.96 -9.71 -13.70
N LEU A 92 -17.08 -9.31 -12.79
CA LEU A 92 -16.32 -8.05 -12.87
C LEU A 92 -15.04 -8.21 -13.70
N ASN A 93 -14.37 -7.11 -14.01
CA ASN A 93 -13.13 -7.11 -14.77
C ASN A 93 -11.97 -7.64 -13.90
N ILE A 94 -11.53 -8.85 -14.23
CA ILE A 94 -10.47 -9.56 -13.48
C ILE A 94 -9.12 -8.83 -13.60
N GLU A 95 -8.79 -8.31 -14.78
CA GLU A 95 -7.50 -7.66 -15.02
C GLU A 95 -7.38 -6.37 -14.22
N LEU A 96 -8.43 -5.53 -14.20
CA LEU A 96 -8.47 -4.34 -13.36
C LEU A 96 -8.40 -4.70 -11.88
N THR A 97 -9.18 -5.69 -11.44
CA THR A 97 -9.20 -6.14 -10.05
C THR A 97 -7.80 -6.58 -9.59
N LYS A 98 -7.10 -7.38 -10.41
CA LYS A 98 -5.73 -7.83 -10.12
C LYS A 98 -4.73 -6.67 -10.09
N ALA A 99 -4.83 -5.73 -11.04
CA ALA A 99 -3.94 -4.56 -11.10
C ALA A 99 -4.09 -3.68 -9.84
N ILE A 100 -5.32 -3.44 -9.38
CA ILE A 100 -5.57 -2.71 -8.12
C ILE A 100 -5.03 -3.51 -6.93
N ALA A 101 -5.32 -4.82 -6.85
CA ALA A 101 -4.91 -5.65 -5.73
C ALA A 101 -3.39 -5.70 -5.53
N VAL A 102 -2.60 -5.81 -6.60
CA VAL A 102 -1.12 -5.81 -6.47
C VAL A 102 -0.54 -4.42 -6.20
N ALA A 103 -1.33 -3.36 -6.37
CA ALA A 103 -0.87 -1.99 -6.21
C ALA A 103 -1.31 -1.34 -4.89
N HIS A 104 -2.33 -1.86 -4.21
CA HIS A 104 -2.99 -1.17 -3.10
C HIS A 104 -2.00 -0.77 -2.00
N ASP A 105 -1.08 -1.63 -1.64
CA ASP A 105 -0.15 -1.49 -0.52
C ASP A 105 1.25 -0.93 -0.87
N LEU A 106 1.47 -0.44 -2.11
CA LEU A 106 2.78 0.05 -2.56
C LEU A 106 3.34 1.20 -1.72
N GLY A 107 2.46 1.95 -1.06
CA GLY A 107 2.80 3.16 -0.32
C GLY A 107 3.21 2.96 1.13
N HIS A 108 3.15 1.76 1.66
CA HIS A 108 3.54 1.51 3.04
C HIS A 108 5.00 1.86 3.32
N SER A 109 5.23 2.46 4.48
CA SER A 109 6.56 2.75 5.03
C SER A 109 7.22 1.49 5.58
N PRO A 110 8.53 1.52 5.91
CA PRO A 110 9.13 0.47 6.73
C PRO A 110 8.39 0.37 8.08
N PHE A 111 8.33 -0.84 8.63
CA PHE A 111 7.65 -1.18 9.90
C PHE A 111 6.12 -0.96 9.88
N GLY A 112 5.49 -1.04 8.72
CA GLY A 112 4.04 -0.99 8.54
C GLY A 112 3.37 0.26 9.14
N HIS A 113 2.27 0.08 9.85
CA HIS A 113 1.51 1.18 10.46
C HIS A 113 2.28 1.95 11.56
N SER A 114 3.21 1.31 12.26
CA SER A 114 4.07 2.00 13.24
C SER A 114 4.97 3.01 12.55
N GLY A 115 5.61 2.63 11.43
CA GLY A 115 6.40 3.55 10.63
C GLY A 115 5.57 4.68 10.02
N GLU A 116 4.35 4.38 9.57
CA GLU A 116 3.41 5.38 9.07
C GLU A 116 3.06 6.43 10.14
N LYS A 117 2.72 6.01 11.35
CA LYS A 117 2.46 6.92 12.48
C LYS A 117 3.66 7.84 12.77
N ILE A 118 4.88 7.30 12.68
CA ILE A 118 6.11 8.07 12.92
C ILE A 118 6.33 9.08 11.80
N LEU A 119 6.23 8.66 10.54
CA LEU A 119 6.37 9.55 9.38
C LEU A 119 5.28 10.62 9.35
N ASN A 120 4.05 10.30 9.75
CA ASN A 120 2.98 11.27 9.88
C ASN A 120 3.30 12.34 10.94
N LYS A 121 3.85 11.97 12.10
CA LYS A 121 4.30 12.94 13.12
C LYS A 121 5.40 13.85 12.59
N ILE A 122 6.37 13.31 11.84
CA ILE A 122 7.44 14.09 11.21
C ILE A 122 6.85 15.04 10.15
N SER A 123 5.98 14.55 9.28
CA SER A 123 5.34 15.33 8.21
C SER A 123 4.48 16.47 8.76
N MET A 124 3.71 16.20 9.81
CA MET A 124 2.93 17.24 10.49
C MET A 124 3.80 18.29 11.15
N ARG A 125 4.91 17.89 11.80
CA ARG A 125 5.84 18.80 12.48
C ARG A 125 6.55 19.74 11.52
N ASP A 126 7.04 19.20 10.40
CA ASP A 126 7.97 19.93 9.52
C ASP A 126 7.33 20.47 8.24
N LEU A 127 6.22 19.87 7.79
CA LEU A 127 5.54 20.24 6.54
C LEU A 127 4.08 20.69 6.73
N ASN A 128 3.52 20.51 7.94
CA ASN A 128 2.10 20.74 8.23
C ASN A 128 1.16 19.98 7.27
N THR A 129 1.55 18.78 6.86
CA THR A 129 0.81 17.88 5.98
C THR A 129 0.73 16.49 6.59
N SER A 130 -0.43 15.83 6.47
CA SER A 130 -0.59 14.45 6.92
C SER A 130 0.03 13.47 5.92
N PHE A 131 0.62 12.41 6.47
CA PHE A 131 1.17 11.27 5.74
C PHE A 131 0.33 10.03 6.04
N TRP A 132 -0.12 9.33 5.00
CA TRP A 132 -0.75 8.01 5.08
C TRP A 132 -0.45 7.19 3.84
N HIS A 133 -0.45 5.86 3.97
CA HIS A 133 0.13 4.96 2.97
C HIS A 133 -0.61 4.97 1.62
N GLU A 134 -1.93 5.13 1.57
CA GLU A 134 -2.69 5.14 0.31
C GLU A 134 -2.32 6.37 -0.54
N LYS A 135 -2.23 7.54 0.08
CA LYS A 135 -1.76 8.74 -0.62
C LYS A 135 -0.32 8.62 -1.06
N ASN A 136 0.53 8.03 -0.22
CA ASN A 136 1.92 7.76 -0.54
C ASN A 136 2.04 6.73 -1.68
N GLY A 137 1.17 5.70 -1.73
CA GLY A 137 1.09 4.74 -2.81
C GLY A 137 0.75 5.38 -4.16
N LEU A 138 -0.27 6.24 -4.17
CA LEU A 138 -0.60 7.05 -5.33
C LEU A 138 0.56 7.96 -5.73
N TYR A 139 1.20 8.62 -4.77
CA TYR A 139 2.35 9.48 -5.04
C TYR A 139 3.53 8.71 -5.63
N PHE A 140 3.78 7.50 -5.15
CA PHE A 140 4.84 6.64 -5.69
C PHE A 140 4.60 6.29 -7.15
N VAL A 141 3.44 5.77 -7.50
CA VAL A 141 3.15 5.35 -8.87
C VAL A 141 3.08 6.51 -9.85
N ASP A 142 2.64 7.68 -9.39
CA ASP A 142 2.51 8.87 -10.22
C ASP A 142 3.82 9.64 -10.39
N ASN A 143 4.75 9.57 -9.40
CA ASN A 143 5.88 10.49 -9.35
C ASN A 143 7.26 9.84 -9.17
N THR A 144 7.41 8.84 -8.29
CA THR A 144 8.74 8.36 -7.91
C THR A 144 9.08 6.94 -8.35
N GLU A 145 8.13 6.16 -8.82
CA GLU A 145 8.44 4.89 -9.46
C GLU A 145 8.68 5.11 -10.96
N LEU A 146 9.82 4.64 -11.43
CA LEU A 146 10.26 4.82 -12.81
C LEU A 146 10.52 3.47 -13.46
N LEU A 147 10.09 3.34 -14.71
CA LEU A 147 10.41 2.22 -15.59
C LEU A 147 11.02 2.72 -16.90
N GLU A 148 11.91 1.93 -17.46
CA GLU A 148 12.49 2.23 -18.77
C GLU A 148 11.49 1.95 -19.90
N ASP A 149 11.42 2.86 -20.85
CA ASP A 149 10.70 2.67 -22.11
C ASP A 149 11.55 1.88 -23.12
N THR A 150 11.03 1.73 -24.35
CA THR A 150 11.72 1.00 -25.43
C THR A 150 13.01 1.66 -25.92
N GLU A 151 13.21 2.92 -25.59
CA GLU A 151 14.38 3.73 -25.99
C GLU A 151 15.39 3.87 -24.84
N GLY A 152 15.10 3.30 -23.65
CA GLY A 152 15.96 3.35 -22.48
C GLY A 152 15.74 4.60 -21.59
N TYR A 153 14.70 5.41 -21.86
CA TYR A 153 14.34 6.52 -21.01
C TYR A 153 13.49 6.06 -19.83
N LYS A 154 13.77 6.58 -18.66
CA LYS A 154 12.98 6.35 -17.44
C LYS A 154 11.81 7.31 -17.36
N GLN A 155 10.62 6.77 -17.19
CA GLN A 155 9.37 7.53 -17.04
C GLN A 155 8.49 6.92 -15.94
N ASN A 156 7.53 7.68 -15.45
CA ASN A 156 6.59 7.23 -14.42
C ASN A 156 5.73 6.06 -14.90
N LEU A 157 5.01 5.41 -13.97
CA LEU A 157 4.20 4.24 -14.31
C LEU A 157 3.00 4.60 -15.19
N ASP A 158 2.51 5.83 -15.15
CA ASP A 158 1.38 6.32 -15.96
C ASP A 158 0.19 5.34 -15.98
N LEU A 159 -0.22 4.89 -14.79
CA LEU A 159 -1.32 3.94 -14.62
C LEU A 159 -2.66 4.55 -14.99
N THR A 160 -3.63 3.71 -15.33
CA THR A 160 -5.01 4.13 -15.58
C THR A 160 -5.63 4.76 -14.33
N TYR A 161 -6.61 5.64 -14.55
CA TYR A 161 -7.33 6.29 -13.46
C TYR A 161 -7.93 5.28 -12.49
N ALA A 162 -8.56 4.21 -12.99
CA ALA A 162 -9.18 3.20 -12.15
C ALA A 162 -8.19 2.48 -11.22
N VAL A 163 -6.98 2.19 -11.68
CA VAL A 163 -5.94 1.59 -10.83
C VAL A 163 -5.45 2.61 -9.79
N ARG A 164 -5.18 3.85 -10.20
CA ARG A 164 -4.75 4.93 -9.31
C ARG A 164 -5.80 5.25 -8.24
N ASP A 165 -7.05 5.28 -8.65
CA ASP A 165 -8.19 5.44 -7.75
C ASP A 165 -8.30 4.27 -6.76
N GLY A 166 -8.16 3.04 -7.24
CA GLY A 166 -8.14 1.86 -6.39
C GLY A 166 -7.03 1.90 -5.33
N ILE A 167 -5.85 2.44 -5.67
CA ILE A 167 -4.74 2.62 -4.72
C ILE A 167 -5.12 3.58 -3.60
N ILE A 168 -5.70 4.75 -3.90
CA ILE A 168 -5.96 5.76 -2.85
C ILE A 168 -7.25 5.50 -2.08
N ALA A 169 -8.19 4.72 -2.64
CA ALA A 169 -9.51 4.50 -2.06
C ALA A 169 -9.67 3.12 -1.38
N HIS A 170 -8.61 2.27 -1.34
CA HIS A 170 -8.76 0.89 -0.86
C HIS A 170 -8.98 0.80 0.65
N CYS A 171 -8.34 1.65 1.43
CA CYS A 171 -8.36 1.55 2.89
C CYS A 171 -9.57 2.24 3.51
N GLY A 172 -9.73 2.00 4.78
CA GLY A 172 -10.76 2.57 5.63
C GLY A 172 -11.80 1.57 6.07
N GLU A 173 -12.34 1.82 7.24
CA GLU A 173 -13.38 1.00 7.82
C GLU A 173 -14.62 0.99 6.93
N ILE A 174 -15.11 -0.21 6.63
CA ILE A 174 -16.42 -0.37 6.01
C ILE A 174 -17.40 -0.55 7.17
N ASP A 175 -17.89 0.55 7.69
CA ASP A 175 -18.98 0.55 8.68
C ASP A 175 -20.34 0.53 7.98
N GLU A 176 -20.36 0.59 6.65
CA GLU A 176 -21.57 0.55 5.86
C GLU A 176 -22.06 -0.88 5.63
N ILE A 177 -23.36 -1.07 5.70
CA ILE A 177 -24.03 -2.37 5.43
C ILE A 177 -23.77 -2.81 3.98
N SER A 178 -23.50 -1.87 3.07
CA SER A 178 -23.18 -2.15 1.68
C SER A 178 -22.18 -1.15 1.10
N LEU A 179 -21.23 -1.63 0.31
CA LEU A 179 -20.26 -0.81 -0.40
C LEU A 179 -20.65 -0.66 -1.87
N ARG A 180 -20.63 0.58 -2.37
CA ARG A 180 -20.90 0.94 -3.77
C ARG A 180 -19.81 1.86 -4.30
N PRO A 181 -19.50 1.82 -5.60
CA PRO A 181 -18.64 2.83 -6.20
C PRO A 181 -19.33 4.20 -6.15
N ARG A 182 -18.51 5.25 -6.06
CA ARG A 182 -19.00 6.61 -6.24
C ARG A 182 -19.34 6.88 -7.72
N ASN A 183 -20.20 7.85 -7.95
CA ASN A 183 -20.61 8.23 -9.31
C ASN A 183 -19.65 9.25 -9.94
N ASP A 184 -19.02 10.09 -9.12
CA ASP A 184 -18.27 11.24 -9.61
C ASP A 184 -16.84 10.87 -9.97
N TYR A 185 -16.40 11.33 -11.15
CA TYR A 185 -14.99 11.38 -11.53
C TYR A 185 -14.35 12.59 -10.84
N ILE A 186 -13.37 12.36 -9.99
CA ILE A 186 -12.71 13.41 -9.17
C ILE A 186 -11.22 13.51 -9.49
N ASP A 187 -10.62 14.65 -9.19
CA ASP A 187 -9.16 14.72 -9.10
C ASP A 187 -8.69 13.97 -7.84
N LEU A 188 -7.83 12.97 -8.01
CA LEU A 188 -7.32 12.19 -6.90
C LEU A 188 -6.44 13.01 -5.93
N ALA A 189 -6.01 14.20 -6.31
CA ALA A 189 -5.34 15.16 -5.42
C ALA A 189 -6.29 15.76 -4.37
N GLU A 190 -7.60 15.67 -4.55
CA GLU A 190 -8.60 16.18 -3.60
C GLU A 190 -8.70 15.36 -2.30
N TYR A 191 -8.13 14.16 -2.26
CA TYR A 191 -8.09 13.36 -1.04
C TYR A 191 -7.28 14.05 0.06
N LYS A 192 -7.92 14.31 1.20
CA LYS A 192 -7.34 14.98 2.37
C LYS A 192 -7.11 14.03 3.53
N TYR A 193 -7.85 12.93 3.59
CA TYR A 193 -7.76 11.89 4.63
C TYR A 193 -8.19 10.53 4.08
N PRO A 194 -7.77 9.43 4.73
CA PRO A 194 -8.17 8.09 4.33
C PRO A 194 -9.70 7.91 4.32
N ASN A 195 -10.21 7.08 3.41
CA ASN A 195 -11.65 6.76 3.29
C ASN A 195 -12.58 7.97 2.99
N GLN A 196 -12.03 9.06 2.44
CA GLN A 196 -12.85 10.25 2.12
C GLN A 196 -13.89 9.96 1.02
N TYR A 197 -13.56 9.12 0.06
CA TYR A 197 -14.42 8.72 -1.05
C TYR A 197 -14.40 7.21 -1.24
N ALA A 198 -15.54 6.63 -1.64
CA ALA A 198 -15.59 5.26 -2.12
C ALA A 198 -14.79 5.10 -3.42
N PRO A 199 -14.31 3.90 -3.75
CA PRO A 199 -13.69 3.63 -5.06
C PRO A 199 -14.63 4.00 -6.23
N TYR A 200 -14.05 4.35 -7.37
CA TYR A 200 -14.80 4.73 -8.58
C TYR A 200 -15.39 3.54 -9.34
N THR A 201 -14.82 2.35 -9.15
CA THR A 201 -15.23 1.12 -9.84
C THR A 201 -15.66 0.04 -8.86
N TRP A 202 -16.49 -0.88 -9.32
CA TRP A 202 -16.86 -2.07 -8.56
C TRP A 202 -15.65 -2.95 -8.24
N GLU A 203 -14.70 -3.02 -9.16
CA GLU A 203 -13.44 -3.72 -8.99
C GLU A 203 -12.62 -3.13 -7.83
N GLY A 204 -12.56 -1.81 -7.72
CA GLY A 204 -11.95 -1.12 -6.58
C GLY A 204 -12.67 -1.41 -5.26
N CYS A 205 -14.00 -1.47 -5.28
CA CYS A 205 -14.79 -1.87 -4.12
C CYS A 205 -14.51 -3.32 -3.71
N VAL A 206 -14.35 -4.23 -4.68
CA VAL A 206 -13.98 -5.63 -4.39
C VAL A 206 -12.62 -5.70 -3.71
N VAL A 207 -11.60 -4.98 -4.21
CA VAL A 207 -10.27 -4.98 -3.58
C VAL A 207 -10.33 -4.45 -2.16
N LYS A 208 -11.05 -3.35 -1.91
CA LYS A 208 -11.25 -2.78 -0.57
C LYS A 208 -11.84 -3.79 0.44
N ILE A 209 -12.84 -4.58 0.03
CA ILE A 209 -13.42 -5.63 0.87
C ILE A 209 -12.47 -6.81 1.01
N SER A 210 -11.78 -7.19 -0.08
CA SER A 210 -10.86 -8.32 -0.09
C SER A 210 -9.66 -8.10 0.82
N ASP A 211 -9.14 -6.88 0.88
CA ASP A 211 -8.09 -6.50 1.82
C ASP A 211 -8.55 -6.78 3.26
N LYS A 212 -9.75 -6.31 3.63
CA LYS A 212 -10.34 -6.56 4.95
C LYS A 212 -10.50 -8.05 5.26
N ILE A 213 -11.05 -8.85 4.34
CA ILE A 213 -11.20 -10.29 4.50
C ILE A 213 -9.82 -10.96 4.71
N SER A 214 -8.80 -10.47 4.00
CA SER A 214 -7.48 -11.09 3.96
C SER A 214 -6.68 -10.88 5.25
N TYR A 215 -6.72 -9.67 5.85
CA TYR A 215 -5.95 -9.42 7.05
C TYR A 215 -6.58 -10.02 8.32
N ILE A 216 -7.93 -10.01 8.44
CA ILE A 216 -8.65 -10.49 9.62
C ILE A 216 -8.21 -11.90 10.03
N GLY A 217 -8.03 -12.78 9.07
CA GLY A 217 -7.63 -14.14 9.39
C GLY A 217 -6.12 -14.33 9.51
N ARG A 218 -5.33 -13.65 8.68
CA ARG A 218 -3.88 -13.85 8.63
C ARG A 218 -3.18 -13.30 9.86
N ASP A 219 -3.63 -12.15 10.35
CA ASP A 219 -3.03 -11.52 11.53
C ASP A 219 -3.24 -12.37 12.80
N ILE A 220 -4.37 -13.06 12.92
CA ILE A 220 -4.60 -14.06 13.97
C ILE A 220 -3.60 -15.22 13.88
N GLU A 221 -3.39 -15.77 12.68
CA GLU A 221 -2.48 -16.90 12.47
C GLU A 221 -1.04 -16.53 12.86
N ASP A 222 -0.59 -15.34 12.44
CA ASP A 222 0.71 -14.82 12.82
C ASP A 222 0.84 -14.55 14.32
N ALA A 223 -0.20 -13.98 14.94
CA ALA A 223 -0.23 -13.71 16.39
C ALA A 223 -0.20 -14.99 17.22
N VAL A 224 -0.89 -16.05 16.78
CA VAL A 224 -0.82 -17.38 17.41
C VAL A 224 0.57 -17.99 17.23
N THR A 225 1.15 -17.91 16.04
CA THR A 225 2.50 -18.42 15.76
C THR A 225 3.57 -17.74 16.63
N LEU A 226 3.37 -16.48 16.97
CA LEU A 226 4.27 -15.70 17.85
C LEU A 226 3.95 -15.86 19.36
N GLY A 227 2.92 -16.62 19.73
CA GLY A 227 2.51 -16.79 21.12
C GLY A 227 1.84 -15.57 21.76
N ILE A 228 1.47 -14.57 20.96
CA ILE A 228 0.84 -13.32 21.43
C ILE A 228 -0.56 -13.57 21.98
N LEU A 229 -1.26 -14.57 21.45
CA LEU A 229 -2.62 -14.92 21.80
C LEU A 229 -2.75 -16.11 22.75
N ASP A 230 -1.66 -16.65 23.31
CA ASP A 230 -1.69 -17.86 24.14
C ASP A 230 -2.70 -17.79 25.29
N GLU A 231 -2.81 -16.64 25.95
CA GLU A 231 -3.75 -16.43 27.05
C GLU A 231 -5.20 -16.19 26.60
N HIS A 232 -5.43 -15.99 25.28
CA HIS A 232 -6.73 -15.61 24.69
C HIS A 232 -7.30 -16.65 23.72
N LEU A 233 -6.63 -17.79 23.56
CA LEU A 233 -7.05 -18.86 22.62
C LEU A 233 -8.46 -19.37 22.91
N ASP A 234 -8.85 -19.53 24.18
CA ASP A 234 -10.19 -20.00 24.54
C ASP A 234 -11.29 -19.01 24.13
N GLU A 235 -11.03 -17.70 24.21
CA GLU A 235 -11.96 -16.67 23.76
C GLU A 235 -12.07 -16.70 22.24
N LEU A 236 -10.94 -16.83 21.55
CA LEU A 236 -10.87 -16.93 20.10
C LEU A 236 -11.61 -18.16 19.57
N TYR A 237 -11.41 -19.34 20.17
CA TYR A 237 -12.12 -20.55 19.77
C TYR A 237 -13.65 -20.44 19.93
N LYS A 238 -14.10 -19.82 21.01
CA LYS A 238 -15.54 -19.56 21.21
C LYS A 238 -16.10 -18.59 20.17
N LEU A 239 -15.32 -17.55 19.84
CA LEU A 239 -15.71 -16.56 18.84
C LEU A 239 -15.89 -17.22 17.46
N LEU A 240 -14.97 -18.12 17.07
CA LEU A 240 -14.96 -18.80 15.79
C LEU A 240 -15.89 -20.02 15.73
N GLY A 241 -16.56 -20.38 16.83
CA GLY A 241 -17.43 -21.53 16.92
C GLY A 241 -16.72 -22.89 16.83
N HIS A 242 -15.40 -22.93 17.10
CA HIS A 242 -14.58 -24.13 17.02
C HIS A 242 -14.51 -24.83 18.38
N THR A 243 -14.89 -26.12 18.42
CA THR A 243 -14.82 -26.98 19.62
C THR A 243 -13.51 -27.75 19.75
N ASN A 244 -12.70 -27.81 18.69
CA ASN A 244 -11.56 -28.75 18.56
C ASN A 244 -10.18 -28.09 18.56
N GLY A 245 -10.04 -26.83 18.96
CA GLY A 245 -8.73 -26.20 19.19
C GLY A 245 -7.86 -25.92 17.95
N THR A 246 -8.44 -26.00 16.75
CA THR A 246 -7.74 -25.62 15.50
C THR A 246 -8.39 -24.42 14.85
N ILE A 247 -7.63 -23.35 14.66
CA ILE A 247 -8.07 -22.18 13.87
C ILE A 247 -7.85 -22.52 12.40
N ASN A 248 -8.92 -22.55 11.64
CA ASN A 248 -8.84 -22.76 10.19
C ASN A 248 -9.21 -21.46 9.45
N ASN A 249 -8.19 -20.64 9.24
CA ASN A 249 -8.29 -19.37 8.54
C ASN A 249 -8.92 -19.49 7.17
N THR A 250 -8.56 -20.56 6.45
CA THR A 250 -9.09 -20.83 5.11
C THR A 250 -10.62 -20.98 5.14
N VAL A 251 -11.18 -21.59 6.19
CA VAL A 251 -12.64 -21.75 6.33
C VAL A 251 -13.31 -20.39 6.60
N ILE A 252 -12.73 -19.58 7.47
CA ILE A 252 -13.28 -18.24 7.79
C ILE A 252 -13.33 -17.39 6.52
N ILE A 253 -12.22 -17.29 5.82
CA ILE A 253 -12.08 -16.51 4.59
C ILE A 253 -13.04 -17.04 3.50
N ASN A 254 -13.09 -18.36 3.30
CA ASN A 254 -13.98 -18.96 2.30
C ASN A 254 -15.47 -18.68 2.60
N ASN A 255 -15.88 -18.74 3.87
CA ASN A 255 -17.24 -18.44 4.28
C ASN A 255 -17.60 -16.98 4.04
N LEU A 256 -16.69 -16.04 4.34
CA LEU A 256 -16.88 -14.61 4.07
C LEU A 256 -16.96 -14.33 2.58
N ILE A 257 -16.10 -14.93 1.74
CA ILE A 257 -16.13 -14.79 0.28
C ILE A 257 -17.46 -15.32 -0.26
N TYR A 258 -17.89 -16.50 0.19
CA TYR A 258 -19.14 -17.12 -0.26
C TYR A 258 -20.35 -16.26 0.13
N ASP A 259 -20.42 -15.81 1.38
CA ASP A 259 -21.49 -14.98 1.88
C ASP A 259 -21.60 -13.65 1.10
N LEU A 260 -20.48 -12.94 0.93
CA LEU A 260 -20.41 -11.72 0.12
C LEU A 260 -20.94 -11.95 -1.30
N CYS A 261 -20.48 -13.02 -1.95
CA CYS A 261 -20.88 -13.35 -3.32
C CYS A 261 -22.37 -13.68 -3.45
N GLN A 262 -22.98 -14.26 -2.43
CA GLN A 262 -24.41 -14.63 -2.45
C GLN A 262 -25.33 -13.42 -2.17
N ASN A 263 -24.90 -12.49 -1.36
CA ASN A 263 -25.73 -11.36 -0.90
C ASN A 263 -25.58 -10.11 -1.77
N SER A 264 -24.50 -10.01 -2.58
CA SER A 264 -24.21 -8.83 -3.39
C SER A 264 -24.96 -8.77 -4.72
N SER A 265 -25.43 -7.59 -5.08
CA SER A 265 -25.93 -7.25 -6.43
C SER A 265 -25.70 -5.78 -6.73
N PRO A 266 -25.75 -5.31 -8.01
CA PRO A 266 -25.64 -3.90 -8.34
C PRO A 266 -26.67 -3.01 -7.61
N GLU A 267 -27.86 -3.54 -7.34
CA GLU A 267 -28.95 -2.82 -6.65
C GLU A 267 -28.72 -2.76 -5.14
N LYS A 268 -28.14 -3.79 -4.53
CA LYS A 268 -27.86 -3.85 -3.10
C LYS A 268 -26.48 -3.29 -2.73
N GLY A 269 -25.51 -3.36 -3.64
CA GLY A 269 -24.09 -3.12 -3.38
C GLY A 269 -23.36 -4.42 -3.07
N LEU A 270 -22.08 -4.31 -2.75
CA LEU A 270 -21.31 -5.41 -2.15
C LEU A 270 -21.64 -5.46 -0.67
N CYS A 271 -22.27 -6.53 -0.21
CA CYS A 271 -22.74 -6.64 1.18
C CYS A 271 -22.66 -8.09 1.69
N PHE A 272 -22.45 -8.19 2.99
CA PHE A 272 -22.56 -9.43 3.74
C PHE A 272 -23.97 -9.64 4.27
N SER A 273 -24.30 -10.86 4.67
CA SER A 273 -25.43 -11.09 5.56
C SER A 273 -25.16 -10.48 6.94
N ASP A 274 -26.24 -10.24 7.71
CA ASP A 274 -26.10 -9.73 9.08
C ASP A 274 -25.27 -10.67 9.98
N GLU A 275 -25.38 -11.99 9.73
CA GLU A 275 -24.63 -13.00 10.47
C GLU A 275 -23.12 -12.92 10.14
N ALA A 276 -22.74 -12.91 8.86
CA ALA A 276 -21.34 -12.83 8.45
C ALA A 276 -20.71 -11.49 8.84
N LEU A 277 -21.44 -10.38 8.70
CA LEU A 277 -20.99 -9.06 9.15
C LEU A 277 -20.77 -9.05 10.67
N GLY A 278 -21.69 -9.66 11.44
CA GLY A 278 -21.57 -9.78 12.88
C GLY A 278 -20.35 -10.58 13.34
N ILE A 279 -20.05 -11.70 12.65
CA ILE A 279 -18.84 -12.50 12.92
C ILE A 279 -17.58 -11.68 12.57
N MET A 280 -17.53 -11.07 11.41
CA MET A 280 -16.39 -10.26 10.96
C MET A 280 -16.09 -9.11 11.93
N ASN A 281 -17.11 -8.40 12.42
CA ASN A 281 -16.93 -7.31 13.37
C ASN A 281 -16.40 -7.81 14.74
N LYS A 282 -16.88 -8.95 15.22
CA LYS A 282 -16.37 -9.54 16.46
C LYS A 282 -14.91 -9.98 16.36
N ILE A 283 -14.51 -10.57 15.21
CA ILE A 283 -13.10 -10.92 14.97
C ILE A 283 -12.26 -9.65 14.95
N LYS A 284 -12.69 -8.62 14.24
CA LYS A 284 -12.03 -7.33 14.20
C LYS A 284 -11.85 -6.69 15.60
N GLU A 285 -12.90 -6.69 16.43
CA GLU A 285 -12.82 -6.20 17.82
C GLU A 285 -11.79 -7.00 18.64
N PHE A 286 -11.74 -8.31 18.44
CA PHE A 286 -10.75 -9.19 19.04
C PHE A 286 -9.33 -8.83 18.62
N ASP A 287 -9.09 -8.66 17.31
CA ASP A 287 -7.78 -8.31 16.75
C ASP A 287 -7.32 -6.93 17.25
N TYR A 288 -8.21 -5.94 17.28
CA TYR A 288 -7.90 -4.62 17.84
C TYR A 288 -7.49 -4.71 19.29
N LYS A 289 -8.22 -5.47 20.11
CA LYS A 289 -7.98 -5.57 21.55
C LYS A 289 -6.70 -6.33 21.89
N TYR A 290 -6.45 -7.45 21.25
CA TYR A 290 -5.42 -8.39 21.65
C TYR A 290 -4.18 -8.41 20.74
N ILE A 291 -4.29 -7.88 19.51
CA ILE A 291 -3.19 -7.80 18.57
C ILE A 291 -2.70 -6.35 18.45
N TYR A 292 -3.49 -5.46 17.82
CA TYR A 292 -3.01 -4.13 17.43
C TYR A 292 -2.79 -3.16 18.58
N LEU A 293 -3.50 -3.32 19.71
CA LEU A 293 -3.33 -2.52 20.93
C LEU A 293 -2.54 -3.26 22.01
N SER A 294 -1.94 -4.40 21.67
CA SER A 294 -1.17 -5.19 22.63
C SER A 294 0.10 -4.46 23.10
N ASP A 295 0.35 -4.47 24.40
CA ASP A 295 1.55 -3.90 25.01
C ASP A 295 2.85 -4.57 24.53
N ILE A 296 2.78 -5.80 24.01
CA ILE A 296 3.92 -6.55 23.49
C ILE A 296 4.56 -5.87 22.29
N LEU A 297 3.82 -5.03 21.55
CA LEU A 297 4.32 -4.29 20.39
C LEU A 297 5.07 -3.01 20.77
N LYS A 298 4.85 -2.46 21.97
CA LYS A 298 5.43 -1.16 22.40
C LYS A 298 6.96 -1.07 22.28
N PRO A 299 7.76 -2.08 22.74
CA PRO A 299 9.21 -2.00 22.61
C PRO A 299 9.69 -1.90 21.16
N SER A 300 9.01 -2.61 20.26
CA SER A 300 9.31 -2.54 18.82
C SER A 300 8.94 -1.17 18.23
N GLU A 301 7.80 -0.60 18.62
CA GLU A 301 7.39 0.74 18.18
C GLU A 301 8.35 1.84 18.63
N GLU A 302 8.87 1.75 19.86
CA GLU A 302 9.90 2.66 20.38
C GLU A 302 11.19 2.54 19.57
N TYR A 303 11.64 1.32 19.28
CA TYR A 303 12.81 1.07 18.45
C TYR A 303 12.64 1.65 17.04
N PHE A 304 11.51 1.42 16.38
CA PHE A 304 11.23 1.97 15.04
C PHE A 304 11.22 3.50 15.05
N SER A 305 10.72 4.10 16.12
CA SER A 305 10.73 5.55 16.29
C SER A 305 12.17 6.09 16.35
N ILE A 306 13.06 5.42 17.08
CA ILE A 306 14.48 5.79 17.13
C ILE A 306 15.11 5.69 15.74
N VAL A 307 14.90 4.56 15.05
CA VAL A 307 15.46 4.31 13.70
C VAL A 307 15.03 5.38 12.71
N ILE A 308 13.73 5.60 12.54
CA ILE A 308 13.19 6.54 11.53
C ILE A 308 13.60 7.98 11.85
N ASN A 309 13.44 8.42 13.11
CA ASN A 309 13.82 9.80 13.47
C ASN A 309 15.33 10.03 13.28
N ARG A 310 16.19 9.06 13.62
CA ARG A 310 17.63 9.22 13.44
C ARG A 310 18.03 9.37 11.98
N ILE A 311 17.45 8.55 11.08
CA ILE A 311 17.69 8.67 9.63
C ILE A 311 17.21 10.04 9.13
N TYR A 312 15.99 10.43 9.50
CA TYR A 312 15.41 11.70 9.12
C TYR A 312 16.26 12.89 9.57
N ASP A 313 16.62 12.96 10.85
CA ASP A 313 17.39 14.06 11.43
C ASP A 313 18.80 14.14 10.84
N THR A 314 19.44 12.98 10.52
CA THR A 314 20.75 12.94 9.88
C THR A 314 20.72 13.63 8.51
N LEU A 315 19.72 13.33 7.69
CA LEU A 315 19.55 13.95 6.37
C LEU A 315 19.07 15.41 6.47
N LYS A 316 18.13 15.71 7.39
CA LYS A 316 17.60 17.05 7.61
C LYS A 316 18.68 18.02 8.03
N ASN A 317 19.58 17.62 8.93
CA ASN A 317 20.67 18.46 9.43
C ASN A 317 21.75 18.77 8.37
N ALA A 318 21.76 18.05 7.24
CA ALA A 318 22.61 18.38 6.11
C ALA A 318 22.12 19.58 5.30
N TYR A 319 20.84 19.97 5.47
CA TYR A 319 20.24 21.05 4.70
C TYR A 319 20.93 22.39 5.00
N ALA A 320 21.34 23.08 3.96
CA ALA A 320 21.93 24.41 3.99
C ALA A 320 21.84 25.09 2.60
N ASP A 321 20.64 25.15 2.04
CA ASP A 321 20.36 25.68 0.69
C ASP A 321 21.35 25.13 -0.35
N MET A 322 22.02 25.99 -1.10
CA MET A 322 23.03 25.65 -2.11
C MET A 322 24.21 24.83 -1.56
N ASN A 323 24.46 24.88 -0.25
CA ASN A 323 25.55 24.14 0.38
C ASN A 323 25.16 22.71 0.80
N THR A 324 23.89 22.32 0.64
CA THR A 324 23.38 21.01 1.06
C THR A 324 24.17 19.86 0.44
N LEU A 325 24.49 19.92 -0.86
CA LEU A 325 25.31 18.89 -1.53
C LEU A 325 26.71 18.77 -0.95
N SER A 326 27.34 19.90 -0.60
CA SER A 326 28.64 19.91 0.05
C SER A 326 28.58 19.25 1.43
N ASN A 327 27.51 19.51 2.19
CA ASN A 327 27.31 18.91 3.50
C ASN A 327 27.03 17.39 3.39
N LEU A 328 26.19 16.96 2.44
CA LEU A 328 25.97 15.53 2.14
C LEU A 328 27.29 14.86 1.75
N SER A 329 28.11 15.48 0.90
CA SER A 329 29.43 14.96 0.53
C SER A 329 30.38 14.82 1.71
N LYS A 330 30.33 15.70 2.72
CA LYS A 330 31.09 15.55 3.96
C LYS A 330 30.58 14.38 4.79
N LEU A 331 29.25 14.23 4.91
CA LEU A 331 28.61 13.15 5.65
C LEU A 331 28.84 11.78 5.01
N SER A 332 29.05 11.70 3.70
CA SER A 332 29.33 10.45 3.00
C SER A 332 30.61 9.73 3.47
N ARG A 333 31.51 10.44 4.15
CA ARG A 333 32.69 9.84 4.79
C ARG A 333 32.34 8.99 6.00
N PHE A 334 31.22 9.29 6.66
CA PHE A 334 30.73 8.59 7.85
C PHE A 334 29.59 7.65 7.52
N TYR A 335 28.71 8.04 6.58
CA TYR A 335 27.48 7.31 6.21
C TYR A 335 27.40 7.12 4.70
N PRO A 336 28.35 6.34 4.11
CA PRO A 336 28.48 6.24 2.65
C PRO A 336 27.24 5.65 1.98
N ASN A 337 26.60 4.61 2.57
CA ASN A 337 25.46 3.95 1.95
C ASN A 337 24.20 4.82 2.03
N LEU A 338 23.92 5.44 3.20
CA LEU A 338 22.80 6.35 3.36
C LEU A 338 22.92 7.53 2.37
N ILE A 339 24.06 8.21 2.39
CA ILE A 339 24.21 9.45 1.60
C ILE A 339 24.22 9.14 0.10
N LYS A 340 24.92 8.09 -0.31
CA LYS A 340 24.90 7.66 -1.71
C LYS A 340 23.49 7.29 -2.15
N GLY A 341 22.80 6.43 -1.38
CA GLY A 341 21.44 5.99 -1.71
C GLY A 341 20.45 7.15 -1.80
N PHE A 342 20.48 8.07 -0.83
CA PHE A 342 19.62 9.26 -0.85
C PHE A 342 19.95 10.19 -2.03
N THR A 343 21.23 10.49 -2.26
CA THR A 343 21.65 11.41 -3.32
C THR A 343 21.32 10.85 -4.71
N ASP A 344 21.62 9.57 -4.95
CA ASP A 344 21.30 8.89 -6.21
C ASP A 344 19.78 8.89 -6.48
N TRP A 345 18.98 8.63 -5.45
CA TRP A 345 17.52 8.70 -5.55
C TRP A 345 17.03 10.14 -5.78
N PHE A 346 17.50 11.12 -4.97
CA PHE A 346 17.09 12.51 -5.05
C PHE A 346 17.41 13.14 -6.42
N ASN A 347 18.55 12.80 -7.01
CA ASN A 347 18.96 13.28 -8.33
C ASN A 347 18.00 12.89 -9.45
N ASN A 348 17.27 11.77 -9.33
CA ASN A 348 16.29 11.38 -10.34
C ASN A 348 15.05 12.31 -10.35
N PHE A 349 14.81 13.05 -9.27
CA PHE A 349 13.57 13.81 -9.06
C PHE A 349 13.79 15.29 -8.77
N SER A 350 15.04 15.75 -8.70
CA SER A 350 15.37 17.12 -8.36
C SER A 350 15.90 17.93 -9.55
N ASN A 351 16.04 19.23 -9.34
CA ASN A 351 16.56 20.19 -10.33
C ASN A 351 18.10 20.14 -10.50
N ILE A 352 18.80 19.27 -9.73
CA ILE A 352 20.27 19.19 -9.74
C ILE A 352 20.83 17.93 -10.41
N GLY A 353 19.99 16.95 -10.72
CA GLY A 353 20.41 15.68 -11.32
C GLY A 353 20.70 15.78 -12.81
N ASN A 354 21.53 14.85 -13.35
CA ASN A 354 21.61 14.63 -14.78
C ASN A 354 20.31 14.00 -15.30
N ARG A 355 19.67 14.63 -16.26
CA ARG A 355 18.34 14.23 -16.74
C ARG A 355 18.34 13.68 -18.18
N GLU A 356 19.50 13.37 -18.75
CA GLU A 356 19.59 12.90 -20.15
C GLU A 356 18.68 11.70 -20.44
N ASN A 357 18.53 10.79 -19.46
CA ASN A 357 17.70 9.57 -19.59
C ASN A 357 16.40 9.62 -18.77
N LEU A 358 15.95 10.80 -18.34
CA LEU A 358 14.79 10.96 -17.46
C LEU A 358 13.69 11.77 -18.16
N LYS A 359 12.52 11.16 -18.35
CA LYS A 359 11.30 11.81 -18.87
C LYS A 359 10.31 12.23 -17.77
N ASN A 360 10.56 11.85 -16.52
CA ASN A 360 9.72 12.24 -15.37
C ASN A 360 9.87 13.74 -15.04
N LYS A 361 8.90 14.28 -14.33
CA LYS A 361 8.92 15.69 -13.86
C LYS A 361 10.00 15.91 -12.79
N ILE A 362 10.49 17.14 -12.68
CA ILE A 362 11.23 17.61 -11.53
C ILE A 362 10.21 17.83 -10.40
N LEU A 363 10.46 17.20 -9.26
CA LEU A 363 9.58 17.25 -8.11
C LEU A 363 10.12 18.14 -6.99
N PHE A 364 11.45 18.23 -6.87
CA PHE A 364 12.11 18.86 -5.75
C PHE A 364 13.09 19.94 -6.20
N ASP A 365 12.98 21.09 -5.58
CA ASP A 365 13.99 22.16 -5.65
C ASP A 365 14.86 22.08 -4.39
N LEU A 366 16.19 21.88 -4.59
CA LEU A 366 17.12 21.79 -3.47
C LEU A 366 17.16 23.07 -2.62
N THR A 367 16.83 24.23 -3.19
CA THR A 367 16.81 25.50 -2.48
C THR A 367 15.55 25.71 -1.63
N ASN A 368 14.53 24.86 -1.83
CA ASN A 368 13.31 24.88 -1.04
C ASN A 368 13.39 23.86 0.11
N PRO A 369 13.45 24.29 1.39
CA PRO A 369 13.54 23.36 2.51
C PRO A 369 12.35 22.41 2.61
N THR A 370 11.15 22.85 2.23
CA THR A 370 9.95 22.01 2.23
C THR A 370 10.08 20.85 1.25
N ASP A 371 10.57 21.10 0.04
CA ASP A 371 10.80 20.06 -0.98
C ASP A 371 11.87 19.07 -0.51
N TYR A 372 12.94 19.56 0.09
CA TYR A 372 14.01 18.70 0.61
C TYR A 372 13.54 17.82 1.77
N TYR A 373 12.77 18.37 2.72
CA TYR A 373 12.23 17.59 3.85
C TYR A 373 11.19 16.58 3.38
N PHE A 374 10.36 16.94 2.40
CA PHE A 374 9.41 16.02 1.79
C PHE A 374 10.13 14.90 1.05
N ALA A 375 11.20 15.20 0.33
CA ALA A 375 12.03 14.18 -0.32
C ALA A 375 12.62 13.18 0.68
N ILE A 376 13.07 13.62 1.86
CA ILE A 376 13.56 12.73 2.93
C ILE A 376 12.44 11.77 3.40
N ILE A 377 11.23 12.30 3.65
CA ILE A 377 10.08 11.50 4.08
C ILE A 377 9.75 10.42 3.04
N LEU A 378 9.70 10.78 1.75
CA LEU A 378 9.43 9.84 0.66
C LEU A 378 10.54 8.80 0.50
N TYR A 379 11.80 9.20 0.66
CA TYR A 379 12.93 8.29 0.61
C TYR A 379 12.87 7.26 1.74
N ILE A 380 12.58 7.69 2.98
CA ILE A 380 12.39 6.80 4.12
C ILE A 380 11.17 5.90 3.91
N ALA A 381 10.03 6.44 3.46
CA ALA A 381 8.84 5.66 3.16
C ALA A 381 9.10 4.58 2.09
N GLY A 382 10.02 4.85 1.16
CA GLY A 382 10.48 3.88 0.16
C GLY A 382 11.46 2.82 0.67
N MET A 383 11.96 2.89 1.91
CA MET A 383 12.86 1.88 2.46
C MET A 383 12.14 0.56 2.76
N THR A 384 12.89 -0.53 2.78
CA THR A 384 12.49 -1.77 3.45
C THR A 384 12.87 -1.70 4.92
N ASP A 385 12.27 -2.56 5.75
CA ASP A 385 12.58 -2.63 7.19
C ASP A 385 14.07 -2.90 7.42
N LYS A 386 14.59 -3.91 6.71
CA LYS A 386 16.01 -4.24 6.78
C LYS A 386 16.91 -3.06 6.36
N PHE A 387 16.58 -2.39 5.27
CA PHE A 387 17.39 -1.27 4.79
C PHE A 387 17.37 -0.09 5.78
N ALA A 388 16.23 0.19 6.43
CA ALA A 388 16.13 1.21 7.46
C ALA A 388 17.01 0.87 8.68
N ILE A 389 17.00 -0.40 9.13
CA ILE A 389 17.82 -0.84 10.26
C ILE A 389 19.32 -0.85 9.91
N ASP A 390 19.70 -1.34 8.73
CA ASP A 390 21.08 -1.32 8.27
C ASP A 390 21.59 0.13 8.17
N THR A 391 20.77 1.04 7.67
CA THR A 391 21.05 2.48 7.62
C THR A 391 21.21 3.10 9.01
N TYR A 392 20.33 2.76 9.94
CA TYR A 392 20.46 3.21 11.33
C TYR A 392 21.76 2.68 11.97
N SER A 393 22.08 1.42 11.74
CA SER A 393 23.32 0.80 12.23
C SER A 393 24.56 1.51 11.67
N GLU A 394 24.53 1.92 10.39
CA GLU A 394 25.61 2.75 9.80
C GLU A 394 25.74 4.13 10.51
N ILE A 395 24.62 4.74 10.92
CA ILE A 395 24.63 6.06 11.57
C ILE A 395 25.21 5.99 13.01
N ILE A 396 24.98 4.90 13.74
CA ILE A 396 25.42 4.75 15.14
C ILE A 396 26.67 3.89 15.30
N GLY A 397 27.04 3.12 14.27
CA GLY A 397 28.24 2.30 14.25
C GLY A 397 29.48 3.11 13.83
N PHE A 398 30.65 2.62 14.23
CA PHE A 398 31.96 3.15 13.83
C PHE A 398 32.62 2.21 12.85
#